data_0af4964c5a201d7dfad80de914300c25
#
_entry.id   0af4964c5a201d7dfad80de914300c25
#
_cell.length_a   1.000
_cell.length_b   1.000
_cell.length_c   1.000
_cell.angle_alpha   90.00
_cell.angle_beta   90.00
_cell.angle_gamma   90.00
#
_symmetry.space_group_name_H-M   'P 1'
#
loop_
_entity.id
_entity.type
_entity.pdbx_description
1 polymer ?
#
loop_
_entity_poly.entity_id
_entity_poly.type
_entity_poly.pdbx_seq_one_letter_code
_entity_poly.pdbx_strand_id
1 'polypeptide(L)'
;MLGKTDIARQYTEAAREMAAKWVKMANDGDHYRLTFDKPGTWSQKYNLVWDRLLGLNIFPKEVAATEMAYYKTKQNKYVFAVWISPSGEDYTKSDWILWSACLTGSMEDFNALMVPVWNYANETTSRVPLSDWHFTSDGTQRGFQARSVVGGYFMKMLEKKLGK
;
A
#
# COMPACT_ATOMS: atom_id res chain seq x y z
N MET A 1 10.02 21.03 -15.63
CA MET A 1 9.06 21.55 -14.62
C MET A 1 8.39 22.80 -15.20
N LEU A 2 7.15 23.09 -14.80
CA LEU A 2 6.34 24.16 -15.41
C LEU A 2 6.69 25.58 -14.94
N GLY A 3 7.67 25.75 -14.03
CA GLY A 3 8.09 27.04 -13.49
C GLY A 3 7.06 27.76 -12.57
N LYS A 4 5.96 27.12 -12.22
CA LYS A 4 4.87 27.69 -11.40
C LYS A 4 5.15 27.53 -9.90
N THR A 5 6.22 28.18 -9.40
CA THR A 5 6.74 27.99 -8.04
C THR A 5 5.77 28.41 -6.94
N ASP A 6 5.04 29.53 -7.12
CA ASP A 6 4.10 30.01 -6.09
C ASP A 6 2.89 29.09 -5.95
N ILE A 7 2.37 28.59 -7.07
CA ILE A 7 1.28 27.60 -7.08
C ILE A 7 1.75 26.29 -6.43
N ALA A 8 2.97 25.84 -6.74
CA ALA A 8 3.53 24.64 -6.13
C ALA A 8 3.67 24.80 -4.60
N ARG A 9 4.13 25.95 -4.12
CA ARG A 9 4.22 26.25 -2.68
C ARG A 9 2.84 26.21 -2.02
N GLN A 10 1.88 26.91 -2.58
CA GLN A 10 0.50 26.96 -2.06
C GLN A 10 -0.12 25.57 -1.92
N TYR A 11 0.01 24.71 -2.95
CA TYR A 11 -0.53 23.36 -2.89
C TYR A 11 0.24 22.45 -1.93
N THR A 12 1.55 22.64 -1.79
CA THR A 12 2.35 21.89 -0.82
C THR A 12 1.94 22.22 0.62
N GLU A 13 1.74 23.50 0.93
CA GLU A 13 1.26 23.96 2.25
C GLU A 13 -0.14 23.37 2.55
N ALA A 14 -1.07 23.50 1.61
CA ALA A 14 -2.42 22.93 1.75
C ALA A 14 -2.38 21.40 1.94
N ALA A 15 -1.55 20.69 1.19
CA ALA A 15 -1.39 19.25 1.30
C ALA A 15 -0.85 18.84 2.69
N ARG A 16 0.12 19.56 3.23
CA ARG A 16 0.66 19.32 4.58
C ARG A 16 -0.38 19.56 5.68
N GLU A 17 -1.17 20.62 5.56
CA GLU A 17 -2.28 20.87 6.49
C GLU A 17 -3.31 19.73 6.45
N MET A 18 -3.68 19.28 5.24
CA MET A 18 -4.60 18.16 5.06
C MET A 18 -4.02 16.87 5.64
N ALA A 19 -2.74 16.58 5.41
CA ALA A 19 -2.06 15.42 5.98
C ALA A 19 -2.04 15.45 7.50
N ALA A 20 -1.76 16.60 8.10
CA ALA A 20 -1.78 16.76 9.56
C ALA A 20 -3.18 16.54 10.15
N LYS A 21 -4.23 17.01 9.47
CA LYS A 21 -5.64 16.73 9.85
C LYS A 21 -5.96 15.25 9.70
N TRP A 22 -5.57 14.64 8.58
CA TRP A 22 -5.78 13.22 8.31
C TRP A 22 -5.14 12.34 9.37
N VAL A 23 -3.87 12.60 9.73
CA VAL A 23 -3.16 11.85 10.78
C VAL A 23 -3.93 11.84 12.09
N LYS A 24 -4.52 12.98 12.49
CA LYS A 24 -5.32 13.08 13.71
C LYS A 24 -6.65 12.35 13.61
N MET A 25 -7.36 12.51 12.48
CA MET A 25 -8.71 11.98 12.29
C MET A 25 -8.73 10.48 12.03
N ALA A 26 -7.72 9.96 11.32
CA ALA A 26 -7.63 8.54 10.98
C ALA A 26 -6.93 7.70 12.06
N ASN A 27 -6.26 8.29 13.04
CA ASN A 27 -5.52 7.55 14.06
C ASN A 27 -6.42 6.59 14.83
N ASP A 28 -5.97 5.34 14.95
CA ASP A 28 -6.63 4.27 15.71
C ASP A 28 -5.64 3.50 16.61
N GLY A 29 -4.57 4.17 17.03
CA GLY A 29 -3.53 3.64 17.88
C GLY A 29 -2.42 2.96 17.09
N ASP A 30 -2.58 1.71 16.72
CA ASP A 30 -1.59 0.89 16.03
C ASP A 30 -1.72 0.92 14.48
N HIS A 31 -2.72 1.64 13.96
CA HIS A 31 -2.96 1.80 12.53
C HIS A 31 -3.78 3.06 12.23
N TYR A 32 -4.07 3.30 10.94
CA TYR A 32 -4.97 4.37 10.50
C TYR A 32 -6.23 3.79 9.88
N ARG A 33 -7.38 4.32 10.28
CA ARG A 33 -8.72 3.86 9.87
C ARG A 33 -8.92 3.87 8.36
N LEU A 34 -9.85 3.06 7.89
CA LEU A 34 -10.38 3.11 6.53
C LEU A 34 -11.19 4.41 6.32
N THR A 35 -12.07 4.73 7.26
CA THR A 35 -12.87 5.97 7.31
C THR A 35 -12.80 6.58 8.71
N PHE A 36 -12.89 7.90 8.80
CA PHE A 36 -12.67 8.63 10.05
C PHE A 36 -13.64 8.25 11.17
N ASP A 37 -14.87 7.89 10.81
CA ASP A 37 -15.98 7.60 11.69
C ASP A 37 -16.10 6.14 12.13
N LYS A 38 -15.23 5.24 11.62
CA LYS A 38 -15.31 3.79 11.88
C LYS A 38 -14.03 3.25 12.54
N PRO A 39 -13.94 3.27 13.87
CA PRO A 39 -12.82 2.64 14.60
C PRO A 39 -12.71 1.14 14.29
N GLY A 40 -11.50 0.60 14.36
CA GLY A 40 -11.20 -0.81 14.09
C GLY A 40 -11.21 -1.20 12.61
N THR A 41 -11.51 -0.26 11.70
CA THR A 41 -11.42 -0.51 10.25
C THR A 41 -10.08 -0.05 9.70
N TRP A 42 -9.57 -0.74 8.68
CA TRP A 42 -8.30 -0.36 8.06
C TRP A 42 -8.30 -0.63 6.56
N SER A 43 -7.35 -0.03 5.86
CA SER A 43 -7.08 -0.29 4.45
C SER A 43 -5.60 -0.11 4.15
N GLN A 44 -5.13 -0.68 3.06
CA GLN A 44 -3.78 -0.41 2.56
C GLN A 44 -3.64 1.06 2.16
N LYS A 45 -2.61 1.72 2.67
CA LYS A 45 -2.27 3.11 2.33
C LYS A 45 -1.25 3.17 1.20
N TYR A 46 -1.36 2.28 0.23
CA TYR A 46 -0.41 2.07 -0.86
C TYR A 46 -0.02 3.35 -1.62
N ASN A 47 -0.95 4.28 -1.78
CA ASN A 47 -0.68 5.55 -2.48
C ASN A 47 0.34 6.45 -1.75
N LEU A 48 0.59 6.26 -0.45
CA LEU A 48 1.58 7.02 0.28
C LEU A 48 3.02 6.74 -0.20
N VAL A 49 3.25 5.66 -0.93
CA VAL A 49 4.56 5.38 -1.54
C VAL A 49 5.06 6.53 -2.41
N TRP A 50 4.17 7.24 -3.08
CA TRP A 50 4.51 8.37 -3.95
C TRP A 50 5.03 9.58 -3.19
N ASP A 51 4.57 9.81 -1.96
CA ASP A 51 5.11 10.86 -1.09
C ASP A 51 6.62 10.64 -0.87
N ARG A 52 7.00 9.40 -0.57
CA ARG A 52 8.39 9.01 -0.36
C ARG A 52 9.19 9.00 -1.67
N LEU A 53 8.71 8.34 -2.72
CA LEU A 53 9.47 8.17 -3.98
C LEU A 53 9.69 9.49 -4.70
N LEU A 54 8.74 10.41 -4.64
CA LEU A 54 8.86 11.74 -5.26
C LEU A 54 9.52 12.76 -4.31
N GLY A 55 9.80 12.38 -3.05
CA GLY A 55 10.43 13.25 -2.06
C GLY A 55 9.57 14.45 -1.67
N LEU A 56 8.24 14.29 -1.64
CA LEU A 56 7.31 15.39 -1.37
C LEU A 56 7.29 15.78 0.11
N ASN A 57 7.51 14.81 1.01
CA ASN A 57 7.54 14.99 2.46
C ASN A 57 6.26 15.67 2.99
N ILE A 58 5.12 15.17 2.56
CA ILE A 58 3.79 15.63 2.97
C ILE A 58 3.38 14.96 4.29
N PHE A 59 3.58 13.63 4.39
CA PHE A 59 3.24 12.85 5.57
C PHE A 59 4.44 12.65 6.50
N PRO A 60 4.23 12.60 7.84
CA PRO A 60 5.26 12.14 8.78
C PRO A 60 5.71 10.70 8.47
N LYS A 61 6.99 10.41 8.63
CA LYS A 61 7.55 9.05 8.36
C LYS A 61 6.93 7.97 9.26
N GLU A 62 6.49 8.34 10.43
CA GLU A 62 5.83 7.48 11.41
C GLU A 62 4.56 6.84 10.85
N VAL A 63 3.86 7.52 9.94
CA VAL A 63 2.66 6.98 9.27
C VAL A 63 2.99 5.69 8.52
N ALA A 64 4.05 5.71 7.71
CA ALA A 64 4.49 4.54 6.96
C ALA A 64 4.98 3.40 7.89
N ALA A 65 5.69 3.75 8.96
CA ALA A 65 6.19 2.77 9.92
C ALA A 65 5.05 2.11 10.71
N THR A 66 4.07 2.88 11.16
CA THR A 66 2.88 2.38 11.87
C THR A 66 2.08 1.43 10.98
N GLU A 67 1.77 1.84 9.75
CA GLU A 67 1.05 0.98 8.81
C GLU A 67 1.81 -0.30 8.49
N MET A 68 3.12 -0.22 8.27
CA MET A 68 3.95 -1.40 7.97
C MET A 68 3.96 -2.39 9.14
N ALA A 69 4.11 -1.90 10.38
CA ALA A 69 4.04 -2.74 11.56
C ALA A 69 2.69 -3.46 11.64
N TYR A 70 1.61 -2.73 11.40
CA TYR A 70 0.25 -3.28 11.41
C TYR A 70 0.04 -4.32 10.31
N TYR A 71 0.45 -4.05 9.07
CA TYR A 71 0.32 -4.99 7.95
C TYR A 71 1.00 -6.32 8.21
N LYS A 72 2.18 -6.31 8.85
CA LYS A 72 2.89 -7.53 9.24
C LYS A 72 2.06 -8.41 10.19
N THR A 73 1.21 -7.83 11.04
CA THR A 73 0.34 -8.58 11.96
C THR A 73 -0.90 -9.17 11.29
N LYS A 74 -1.25 -8.72 10.08
CA LYS A 74 -2.48 -9.10 9.36
C LYS A 74 -2.24 -10.10 8.22
N GLN A 75 -1.02 -10.64 8.09
CA GLN A 75 -0.67 -11.55 7.01
C GLN A 75 -1.49 -12.84 7.05
N ASN A 76 -2.05 -13.20 5.89
CA ASN A 76 -2.57 -14.52 5.58
C ASN A 76 -1.54 -15.30 4.74
N LYS A 77 -1.87 -16.51 4.32
CA LYS A 77 -0.98 -17.34 3.49
C LYS A 77 -0.54 -16.61 2.21
N TYR A 78 -1.45 -15.89 1.57
CA TYR A 78 -1.23 -15.15 0.32
C TYR A 78 -1.47 -13.64 0.54
N VAL A 79 -0.72 -13.07 1.48
CA VAL A 79 -0.77 -11.66 1.87
C VAL A 79 -1.98 -11.31 2.76
N PHE A 80 -2.15 -10.06 3.09
CA PHE A 80 -3.27 -9.53 3.87
C PHE A 80 -4.34 -8.91 2.95
N ALA A 81 -5.57 -8.81 3.42
CA ALA A 81 -6.68 -8.23 2.67
C ALA A 81 -6.43 -6.74 2.34
N VAL A 82 -7.05 -6.23 1.26
CA VAL A 82 -6.95 -4.82 0.85
C VAL A 82 -7.47 -3.88 1.93
N TRP A 83 -8.55 -4.28 2.58
CA TRP A 83 -9.16 -3.62 3.74
C TRP A 83 -9.94 -4.63 4.58
N ILE A 84 -10.16 -4.29 5.82
CA ILE A 84 -11.15 -4.97 6.66
C ILE A 84 -12.28 -3.99 6.95
N SER A 85 -13.47 -4.39 6.51
CA SER A 85 -14.75 -3.87 6.93
C SER A 85 -15.43 -4.90 7.84
N PRO A 86 -16.54 -4.56 8.50
CA PRO A 86 -17.33 -5.53 9.24
C PRO A 86 -17.81 -6.74 8.44
N SER A 87 -17.78 -6.67 7.11
CA SER A 87 -18.13 -7.78 6.20
C SER A 87 -17.01 -8.80 5.98
N GLY A 88 -15.78 -8.55 6.48
CA GLY A 88 -14.71 -9.57 6.49
C GLY A 88 -14.17 -9.95 5.12
N GLU A 89 -13.88 -8.97 4.26
CA GLU A 89 -13.31 -9.25 2.93
C GLU A 89 -11.92 -9.89 3.05
N ASP A 90 -11.71 -10.99 2.34
CA ASP A 90 -10.47 -11.79 2.38
C ASP A 90 -9.66 -11.75 1.08
N TYR A 91 -9.85 -10.75 0.24
CA TYR A 91 -9.11 -10.58 -1.01
C TYR A 91 -8.13 -9.41 -0.98
N THR A 92 -7.16 -9.47 -1.88
CA THR A 92 -6.14 -8.44 -2.03
C THR A 92 -5.85 -8.09 -3.49
N LYS A 93 -5.04 -7.04 -3.66
CA LYS A 93 -4.43 -6.66 -4.94
C LYS A 93 -2.92 -6.66 -4.78
N SER A 94 -2.27 -7.56 -5.47
CA SER A 94 -0.83 -7.79 -5.32
C SER A 94 0.03 -6.61 -5.77
N ASP A 95 -0.41 -5.84 -6.76
CA ASP A 95 0.24 -4.59 -7.15
C ASP A 95 0.23 -3.55 -6.02
N TRP A 96 -0.88 -3.40 -5.29
CA TRP A 96 -0.97 -2.50 -4.14
C TRP A 96 -0.12 -2.98 -2.96
N ILE A 97 0.01 -4.31 -2.80
CA ILE A 97 0.93 -4.88 -1.81
C ILE A 97 2.37 -4.46 -2.13
N LEU A 98 2.80 -4.56 -3.38
CA LEU A 98 4.17 -4.21 -3.75
C LEU A 98 4.45 -2.69 -3.61
N TRP A 99 3.43 -1.85 -3.82
CA TRP A 99 3.53 -0.44 -3.49
C TRP A 99 3.66 -0.23 -1.98
N SER A 100 2.81 -0.90 -1.18
CA SER A 100 2.87 -0.85 0.29
C SER A 100 4.20 -1.37 0.82
N ALA A 101 4.77 -2.40 0.21
CA ALA A 101 6.08 -2.95 0.57
C ALA A 101 7.24 -1.94 0.43
N CYS A 102 7.05 -0.91 -0.39
CA CYS A 102 8.02 0.17 -0.58
C CYS A 102 7.77 1.41 0.31
N LEU A 103 6.81 1.39 1.25
CA LEU A 103 6.47 2.56 2.06
C LEU A 103 7.61 3.05 2.94
N THR A 104 8.36 2.14 3.56
CA THR A 104 9.43 2.48 4.51
C THR A 104 10.80 2.59 3.86
N GLY A 105 10.99 2.00 2.68
CA GLY A 105 12.29 1.84 2.03
C GLY A 105 13.13 0.68 2.57
N SER A 106 12.71 0.02 3.65
CA SER A 106 13.38 -1.13 4.24
C SER A 106 13.28 -2.37 3.35
N MET A 107 14.41 -3.08 3.15
CA MET A 107 14.40 -4.37 2.46
C MET A 107 13.74 -5.46 3.29
N GLU A 108 13.83 -5.39 4.61
CA GLU A 108 13.14 -6.31 5.52
C GLU A 108 11.64 -6.20 5.35
N ASP A 109 11.11 -4.97 5.37
CA ASP A 109 9.69 -4.70 5.16
C ASP A 109 9.23 -5.14 3.78
N PHE A 110 10.02 -4.82 2.75
CA PHE A 110 9.73 -5.26 1.39
C PHE A 110 9.63 -6.78 1.31
N ASN A 111 10.59 -7.51 1.85
CA ASN A 111 10.60 -8.97 1.82
C ASN A 111 9.44 -9.57 2.62
N ALA A 112 9.09 -8.99 3.77
CA ALA A 112 7.96 -9.44 4.58
C ALA A 112 6.64 -9.44 3.82
N LEU A 113 6.42 -8.46 2.93
CA LEU A 113 5.23 -8.37 2.12
C LEU A 113 5.37 -9.10 0.76
N MET A 114 6.59 -9.21 0.23
CA MET A 114 6.86 -9.85 -1.05
C MET A 114 6.73 -11.38 -0.98
N VAL A 115 7.19 -12.00 0.11
CA VAL A 115 7.18 -13.47 0.24
C VAL A 115 5.77 -14.06 0.07
N PRO A 116 4.70 -13.56 0.71
CA PRO A 116 3.35 -14.05 0.48
C PRO A 116 2.84 -13.83 -0.96
N VAL A 117 3.25 -12.73 -1.63
CA VAL A 117 2.94 -12.50 -3.06
C VAL A 117 3.64 -13.54 -3.94
N TRP A 118 4.90 -13.86 -3.61
CA TRP A 118 5.64 -14.93 -4.27
C TRP A 118 4.95 -16.29 -4.10
N ASN A 119 4.50 -16.61 -2.89
CA ASN A 119 3.75 -17.85 -2.61
C ASN A 119 2.47 -17.89 -3.46
N TYR A 120 1.72 -16.79 -3.52
CA TYR A 120 0.56 -16.68 -4.41
C TYR A 120 0.94 -16.98 -5.87
N ALA A 121 1.96 -16.34 -6.40
CA ALA A 121 2.37 -16.53 -7.80
C ALA A 121 2.79 -17.96 -8.12
N ASN A 122 3.37 -18.69 -7.15
CA ASN A 122 3.78 -20.10 -7.34
C ASN A 122 2.65 -21.09 -7.15
N GLU A 123 1.74 -20.87 -6.23
CA GLU A 123 0.79 -21.87 -5.76
C GLU A 123 -0.62 -21.67 -6.33
N THR A 124 -0.94 -20.47 -6.85
CA THR A 124 -2.28 -20.21 -7.41
C THR A 124 -2.62 -21.17 -8.55
N THR A 125 -3.85 -21.64 -8.57
CA THR A 125 -4.42 -22.41 -9.68
C THR A 125 -4.83 -21.53 -10.86
N SER A 126 -4.98 -20.22 -10.64
CA SER A 126 -5.40 -19.20 -11.63
C SER A 126 -4.17 -18.50 -12.23
N ARG A 127 -3.30 -19.24 -12.93
CA ARG A 127 -1.94 -18.80 -13.24
C ARG A 127 -1.79 -18.00 -14.53
N VAL A 128 -2.62 -18.20 -15.52
CA VAL A 128 -2.39 -17.67 -16.87
C VAL A 128 -3.66 -17.01 -17.42
N PRO A 129 -3.63 -15.70 -17.59
CA PRO A 129 -2.64 -14.74 -17.10
C PRO A 129 -2.76 -14.53 -15.58
N LEU A 130 -1.65 -14.23 -14.90
CA LEU A 130 -1.66 -13.96 -13.45
C LEU A 130 -2.54 -12.75 -13.14
N SER A 131 -3.49 -12.93 -12.21
CA SER A 131 -4.34 -11.83 -11.74
C SER A 131 -3.61 -10.98 -10.69
N ASP A 132 -3.84 -9.66 -10.72
CA ASP A 132 -3.49 -8.78 -9.60
C ASP A 132 -4.43 -8.96 -8.41
N TRP A 133 -5.60 -9.56 -8.60
CA TRP A 133 -6.70 -9.63 -7.65
C TRP A 133 -7.00 -11.09 -7.27
N HIS A 134 -6.79 -11.44 -5.99
CA HIS A 134 -6.92 -12.81 -5.51
C HIS A 134 -7.39 -12.89 -4.05
N PHE A 135 -7.91 -14.04 -3.67
CA PHE A 135 -8.24 -14.35 -2.27
C PHE A 135 -6.97 -14.64 -1.47
N THR A 136 -6.88 -14.09 -0.26
CA THR A 136 -5.68 -14.20 0.59
C THR A 136 -5.57 -15.54 1.31
N SER A 137 -6.68 -16.28 1.41
CA SER A 137 -6.78 -17.57 2.06
C SER A 137 -6.33 -18.72 1.17
N ASP A 138 -6.79 -18.77 -0.09
CA ASP A 138 -6.57 -19.91 -1.00
C ASP A 138 -5.82 -19.56 -2.30
N GLY A 139 -5.59 -18.27 -2.56
CA GLY A 139 -4.87 -17.79 -3.74
C GLY A 139 -5.65 -17.91 -5.06
N THR A 140 -6.94 -18.18 -5.03
CA THR A 140 -7.74 -18.19 -6.25
C THR A 140 -8.02 -16.77 -6.75
N GLN A 141 -8.19 -16.64 -8.06
CA GLN A 141 -8.49 -15.37 -8.70
C GLN A 141 -9.83 -14.81 -8.22
N ARG A 142 -9.86 -13.50 -7.98
CA ARG A 142 -11.09 -12.73 -7.84
C ARG A 142 -11.17 -11.64 -8.91
N GLY A 143 -12.29 -11.57 -9.64
CA GLY A 143 -12.53 -10.53 -10.65
C GLY A 143 -11.66 -10.66 -11.89
N PHE A 144 -11.08 -9.55 -12.34
CA PHE A 144 -10.37 -9.53 -13.63
C PHE A 144 -8.95 -10.05 -13.55
N GLN A 145 -8.44 -10.43 -14.73
CA GLN A 145 -7.03 -10.74 -14.98
C GLN A 145 -6.55 -10.02 -16.25
N ALA A 146 -5.29 -10.24 -16.65
CA ALA A 146 -4.68 -9.61 -17.82
C ALA A 146 -4.66 -8.07 -17.76
N ARG A 147 -4.43 -7.49 -16.58
CA ARG A 147 -4.40 -6.04 -16.38
C ARG A 147 -2.96 -5.53 -16.31
N SER A 148 -2.72 -4.36 -16.91
CA SER A 148 -1.41 -3.69 -16.88
C SER A 148 -0.95 -3.26 -15.48
N VAL A 149 -1.85 -3.23 -14.50
CA VAL A 149 -1.55 -2.88 -13.09
C VAL A 149 -0.49 -3.78 -12.46
N VAL A 150 -0.28 -5.00 -12.98
CA VAL A 150 0.84 -5.87 -12.57
C VAL A 150 2.21 -5.23 -12.78
N GLY A 151 2.30 -4.13 -13.54
CA GLY A 151 3.48 -3.27 -13.58
C GLY A 151 3.90 -2.74 -12.20
N GLY A 152 2.98 -2.70 -11.23
CA GLY A 152 3.27 -2.42 -9.83
C GLY A 152 4.29 -3.36 -9.18
N TYR A 153 4.49 -4.56 -9.73
CA TYR A 153 5.53 -5.51 -9.29
C TYR A 153 6.95 -4.96 -9.45
N PHE A 154 7.15 -3.98 -10.32
CA PHE A 154 8.44 -3.33 -10.54
C PHE A 154 8.69 -2.12 -9.64
N MET A 155 7.84 -1.87 -8.63
CA MET A 155 7.94 -0.70 -7.75
C MET A 155 9.31 -0.61 -7.06
N LYS A 156 9.86 -1.72 -6.58
CA LYS A 156 11.21 -1.75 -5.95
C LYS A 156 12.32 -1.40 -6.93
N MET A 157 12.18 -1.77 -8.19
CA MET A 157 13.14 -1.39 -9.23
C MET A 157 13.05 0.11 -9.55
N LEU A 158 11.84 0.66 -9.57
CA LEU A 158 11.62 2.10 -9.72
C LEU A 158 12.25 2.88 -8.55
N GLU A 159 12.02 2.44 -7.32
CA GLU A 159 12.62 3.00 -6.11
C GLU A 159 14.15 3.09 -6.25
N LYS A 160 14.79 1.97 -6.61
CA LYS A 160 16.24 1.92 -6.84
C LYS A 160 16.69 2.89 -7.95
N LYS A 161 15.95 2.96 -9.05
CA LYS A 161 16.25 3.87 -10.17
C LYS A 161 16.15 5.34 -9.77
N LEU A 162 15.26 5.68 -8.84
CA LEU A 162 15.09 7.03 -8.30
C LEU A 162 16.12 7.37 -7.21
N GLY A 163 16.98 6.44 -6.81
CA GLY A 163 17.98 6.63 -5.76
C GLY A 163 17.38 6.77 -4.36
N LYS A 164 16.30 6.06 -4.09
CA LYS A 164 15.55 6.15 -2.82
C LYS A 164 15.74 4.88 -1.98
#